data_d7bfe5c2aa614a05b129d77a5c7eaa47
#
_entry.id   d7bfe5c2aa614a05b129d77a5c7eaa47
#
_cell.length_a   1.000
_cell.length_b   1.000
_cell.length_c   1.000
_cell.angle_alpha   90.00
_cell.angle_beta   90.00
_cell.angle_gamma   90.00
#
_symmetry.space_group_name_H-M   'P 1'
#
loop_
_entity.id
_entity.type
_entity.pdbx_description
1 polymer ?
#
loop_
_entity_poly.entity_id
_entity_poly.type
_entity_poly.pdbx_seq_one_letter_code
_entity_poly.pdbx_strand_id
1 'polypeptide(L)'
;MQYYIFYYYVMFNLEEMGKIDLGDNVFYIGVDDLKTSLFESQYIIPDGVSYNSYVICDDKIALLDTVDKIMSEEWKKNLNCALNNRKPDYLIVHHMEPDHSALIKWVLDEWPSVKLVATSKAIQMLPNFFEDLCLDDRVIMVK
;
A
#
# COMPACT_ATOMS: atom_id res chain seq x y z
N MET A 1 37.00 -6.51 -0.16
CA MET A 1 36.60 -5.42 -1.04
C MET A 1 35.50 -5.82 -2.04
N GLN A 2 35.54 -7.03 -2.61
CA GLN A 2 34.54 -7.51 -3.59
C GLN A 2 33.14 -7.78 -2.99
N TYR A 3 33.06 -8.18 -1.73
CA TYR A 3 31.78 -8.40 -1.03
C TYR A 3 31.03 -7.09 -0.68
N TYR A 4 31.76 -6.01 -0.40
CA TYR A 4 31.17 -4.70 -0.14
C TYR A 4 30.55 -4.07 -1.39
N ILE A 5 31.19 -4.25 -2.55
CA ILE A 5 30.69 -3.76 -3.83
C ILE A 5 29.42 -4.52 -4.24
N PHE A 6 29.39 -5.85 -4.03
CA PHE A 6 28.23 -6.68 -4.33
C PHE A 6 27.05 -6.34 -3.39
N TYR A 7 27.30 -6.13 -2.09
CA TYR A 7 26.28 -5.71 -1.13
C TYR A 7 25.72 -4.33 -1.46
N TYR A 8 26.58 -3.37 -1.78
CA TYR A 8 26.16 -2.03 -2.24
C TYR A 8 25.40 -2.08 -3.56
N TYR A 9 25.81 -2.90 -4.50
CA TYR A 9 25.13 -3.05 -5.78
C TYR A 9 23.76 -3.72 -5.64
N VAL A 10 23.64 -4.72 -4.77
CA VAL A 10 22.37 -5.38 -4.47
C VAL A 10 21.44 -4.44 -3.71
N MET A 11 21.94 -3.71 -2.70
CA MET A 11 21.15 -2.72 -1.95
C MET A 11 20.71 -1.55 -2.84
N PHE A 12 21.60 -1.02 -3.69
CA PHE A 12 21.28 0.08 -4.61
C PHE A 12 20.24 -0.31 -5.67
N ASN A 13 20.28 -1.56 -6.16
CA ASN A 13 19.29 -2.05 -7.10
C ASN A 13 17.94 -2.41 -6.41
N LEU A 14 17.93 -2.74 -5.13
CA LEU A 14 16.71 -2.95 -4.36
C LEU A 14 15.97 -1.63 -4.11
N GLU A 15 16.69 -0.53 -3.84
CA GLU A 15 16.12 0.80 -3.72
C GLU A 15 15.57 1.35 -5.06
N GLU A 16 16.18 0.99 -6.20
CA GLU A 16 15.66 1.37 -7.52
C GLU A 16 14.46 0.52 -7.98
N MET A 17 14.26 -0.67 -7.44
CA MET A 17 13.18 -1.57 -7.89
C MET A 17 11.81 -1.26 -7.29
N GLY A 18 11.72 -0.43 -6.26
CA GLY A 18 10.44 0.03 -5.73
C GLY A 18 9.54 -1.06 -5.14
N LYS A 19 10.08 -2.27 -4.93
CA LYS A 19 9.39 -3.40 -4.28
C LYS A 19 10.40 -4.38 -3.71
N ILE A 20 10.02 -5.10 -2.65
CA ILE A 20 10.82 -6.21 -2.09
C ILE A 20 10.06 -7.51 -2.35
N ASP A 21 10.70 -8.46 -3.01
CA ASP A 21 10.16 -9.81 -3.23
C ASP A 21 10.30 -10.63 -1.94
N LEU A 22 9.17 -11.07 -1.40
CA LEU A 22 9.10 -11.89 -0.20
C LEU A 22 8.96 -13.40 -0.50
N GLY A 23 8.94 -13.77 -1.76
CA GLY A 23 8.65 -15.12 -2.23
C GLY A 23 7.15 -15.36 -2.48
N ASP A 24 6.84 -16.49 -3.12
CA ASP A 24 5.47 -16.95 -3.39
C ASP A 24 4.55 -15.88 -4.03
N ASN A 25 5.10 -15.06 -4.93
CA ASN A 25 4.41 -13.93 -5.58
C ASN A 25 3.91 -12.83 -4.62
N VAL A 26 4.45 -12.75 -3.41
CA VAL A 26 4.17 -11.69 -2.43
C VAL A 26 5.26 -10.65 -2.48
N PHE A 27 4.87 -9.38 -2.66
CA PHE A 27 5.78 -8.24 -2.71
C PHE A 27 5.42 -7.24 -1.62
N TYR A 28 6.43 -6.81 -0.86
CA TYR A 28 6.31 -5.62 -0.02
C TYR A 28 6.46 -4.38 -0.91
N ILE A 29 5.52 -3.47 -0.79
CA ILE A 29 5.45 -2.21 -1.53
C ILE A 29 5.27 -1.00 -0.61
N GLY A 30 5.43 -1.22 0.69
CA GLY A 30 5.38 -0.16 1.70
C GLY A 30 6.47 0.88 1.52
N VAL A 31 6.46 1.87 2.36
CA VAL A 31 7.38 3.01 2.31
C VAL A 31 7.86 3.39 3.71
N ASP A 32 9.08 3.91 3.80
CA ASP A 32 9.69 4.41 5.03
C ASP A 32 9.65 5.94 5.05
N ASP A 33 8.91 6.52 5.98
CA ASP A 33 8.90 7.95 6.21
C ASP A 33 9.91 8.31 7.30
N LEU A 34 11.07 8.75 6.87
CA LEU A 34 12.17 9.20 7.74
C LEU A 34 12.13 10.71 8.01
N LYS A 35 11.11 11.42 7.54
CA LYS A 35 11.01 12.89 7.64
C LYS A 35 10.01 13.32 8.70
N THR A 36 8.95 12.56 8.89
CA THR A 36 7.94 12.84 9.91
C THR A 36 8.53 12.61 11.30
N SER A 37 8.41 13.62 12.15
CA SER A 37 8.91 13.57 13.54
C SER A 37 7.82 13.21 14.55
N LEU A 38 6.54 13.30 14.15
CA LEU A 38 5.37 13.01 14.97
C LEU A 38 4.40 12.11 14.21
N PHE A 39 4.21 10.89 14.67
CA PHE A 39 3.16 9.99 14.18
C PHE A 39 1.82 10.34 14.83
N GLU A 40 0.75 10.41 14.05
CA GLU A 40 -0.59 10.83 14.49
C GLU A 40 -0.64 12.14 15.28
N SER A 41 0.32 13.04 15.05
CA SER A 41 0.49 14.31 15.78
C SER A 41 0.69 14.17 17.29
N GLN A 42 0.98 12.96 17.80
CA GLN A 42 1.10 12.66 19.22
C GLN A 42 2.40 11.94 19.60
N TYR A 43 2.85 11.01 18.79
CA TYR A 43 3.96 10.14 19.11
C TYR A 43 5.25 10.62 18.46
N ILE A 44 6.27 10.88 19.28
CA ILE A 44 7.61 11.26 18.79
C ILE A 44 8.26 10.02 18.18
N ILE A 45 8.66 10.11 16.92
CA ILE A 45 9.28 9.01 16.15
C ILE A 45 10.63 9.49 15.60
N PRO A 46 11.71 9.48 16.41
CA PRO A 46 13.01 10.02 16.02
C PRO A 46 13.64 9.26 14.83
N ASP A 47 13.29 8.01 14.66
CA ASP A 47 13.82 7.11 13.62
C ASP A 47 12.86 6.95 12.43
N GLY A 48 11.77 7.75 12.39
CA GLY A 48 10.75 7.63 11.34
C GLY A 48 9.73 6.53 11.60
N VAL A 49 8.95 6.21 10.57
CA VAL A 49 7.89 5.18 10.59
C VAL A 49 7.81 4.48 9.24
N SER A 50 7.53 3.16 9.26
CA SER A 50 7.27 2.38 8.05
C SER A 50 5.78 2.18 7.88
N TYR A 51 5.26 2.54 6.70
CA TYR A 51 3.88 2.26 6.30
C TYR A 51 3.85 0.98 5.50
N ASN A 52 3.22 -0.05 6.05
CA ASN A 52 3.25 -1.39 5.48
C ASN A 52 2.12 -1.61 4.48
N SER A 53 2.47 -1.99 3.28
CA SER A 53 1.54 -2.38 2.24
C SER A 53 2.14 -3.51 1.40
N TYR A 54 1.30 -4.40 0.90
CA TYR A 54 1.74 -5.59 0.17
C TYR A 54 0.89 -5.80 -1.08
N VAL A 55 1.44 -6.53 -2.03
CA VAL A 55 0.68 -7.02 -3.18
C VAL A 55 0.97 -8.51 -3.39
N ILE A 56 -0.07 -9.28 -3.61
CA ILE A 56 0.00 -10.70 -3.99
C ILE A 56 -0.34 -10.78 -5.48
N CYS A 57 0.61 -11.24 -6.28
CA CYS A 57 0.53 -11.31 -7.74
C CYS A 57 0.37 -12.74 -8.23
N ASP A 58 -0.82 -13.32 -8.07
CA ASP A 58 -1.17 -14.65 -8.58
C ASP A 58 -2.09 -14.51 -9.83
N ASP A 59 -2.93 -15.50 -10.12
CA ASP A 59 -3.97 -15.42 -11.17
C ASP A 59 -4.84 -14.18 -10.94
N LYS A 60 -5.18 -13.91 -9.68
CA LYS A 60 -5.79 -12.68 -9.21
C LYS A 60 -4.80 -11.87 -8.40
N ILE A 61 -4.86 -10.56 -8.54
CA ILE A 61 -3.99 -9.65 -7.80
C ILE A 61 -4.75 -9.05 -6.62
N ALA A 62 -4.19 -9.21 -5.41
CA ALA A 62 -4.68 -8.62 -4.20
C ALA A 62 -3.70 -7.57 -3.67
N LEU A 63 -4.18 -6.34 -3.51
CA LEU A 63 -3.49 -5.25 -2.84
C LEU A 63 -3.94 -5.22 -1.38
N LEU A 64 -3.01 -5.20 -0.44
CA LEU A 64 -3.23 -5.23 1.00
C LEU A 64 -2.87 -3.89 1.61
N ASP A 65 -3.88 -3.15 2.05
CA ASP A 65 -3.81 -1.80 2.57
C ASP A 65 -3.16 -0.79 1.59
N THR A 66 -3.17 0.46 1.98
CA THR A 66 -2.44 1.54 1.33
C THR A 66 -1.47 2.15 2.34
N VAL A 67 -1.07 3.38 2.16
CA VAL A 67 -0.15 4.10 3.07
C VAL A 67 -0.67 5.50 3.35
N ASP A 68 0.01 6.24 4.22
CA ASP A 68 -0.30 7.65 4.48
C ASP A 68 -0.15 8.49 3.19
N LYS A 69 -1.00 9.50 3.08
CA LYS A 69 -1.08 10.39 1.90
C LYS A 69 0.25 11.08 1.59
N ILE A 70 1.05 11.38 2.60
CA ILE A 70 2.33 12.08 2.42
C ILE A 70 3.35 11.26 1.64
N MET A 71 3.24 9.93 1.67
CA MET A 71 4.11 8.98 0.96
C MET A 71 3.47 8.42 -0.33
N SER A 72 2.38 9.02 -0.79
CA SER A 72 1.57 8.52 -1.90
C SER A 72 2.36 8.30 -3.18
N GLU A 73 3.27 9.19 -3.55
CA GLU A 73 3.99 9.12 -4.84
C GLU A 73 5.01 7.98 -4.85
N GLU A 74 5.72 7.79 -3.74
CA GLU A 74 6.66 6.68 -3.61
C GLU A 74 5.93 5.33 -3.60
N TRP A 75 4.86 5.22 -2.83
CA TRP A 75 4.04 4.03 -2.79
C TRP A 75 3.44 3.67 -4.15
N LYS A 76 2.93 4.64 -4.91
CA LYS A 76 2.41 4.43 -6.27
C LYS A 76 3.50 3.90 -7.21
N LYS A 77 4.73 4.41 -7.11
CA LYS A 77 5.88 3.89 -7.85
C LYS A 77 6.14 2.42 -7.52
N ASN A 78 6.16 2.08 -6.22
CA ASN A 78 6.38 0.72 -5.75
C ASN A 78 5.28 -0.23 -6.24
N LEU A 79 4.02 0.19 -6.11
CA LEU A 79 2.85 -0.55 -6.58
C LEU A 79 2.92 -0.81 -8.10
N ASN A 80 3.19 0.22 -8.90
CA ASN A 80 3.30 0.08 -10.35
C ASN A 80 4.43 -0.87 -10.77
N CYS A 81 5.56 -0.83 -10.05
CA CYS A 81 6.67 -1.75 -10.26
C CYS A 81 6.27 -3.20 -9.95
N ALA A 82 5.53 -3.42 -8.86
CA ALA A 82 5.05 -4.76 -8.48
C ALA A 82 3.99 -5.29 -9.43
N LEU A 83 3.07 -4.45 -9.87
CA LEU A 83 1.99 -4.82 -10.80
C LEU A 83 2.49 -5.19 -12.20
N ASN A 84 3.63 -4.65 -12.63
CA ASN A 84 4.23 -4.91 -13.93
C ASN A 84 3.21 -4.85 -15.09
N ASN A 85 2.50 -3.72 -15.20
CA ASN A 85 1.42 -3.45 -16.16
C ASN A 85 0.13 -4.28 -15.96
N ARG A 86 0.04 -5.11 -14.94
CA ARG A 86 -1.21 -5.76 -14.53
C ARG A 86 -2.06 -4.81 -13.69
N LYS A 87 -3.30 -5.18 -13.43
CA LYS A 87 -4.24 -4.40 -12.61
C LYS A 87 -4.64 -5.21 -11.38
N PRO A 88 -4.81 -4.59 -10.21
CA PRO A 88 -5.33 -5.29 -9.05
C PRO A 88 -6.80 -5.72 -9.28
N ASP A 89 -7.17 -6.88 -8.75
CA ASP A 89 -8.55 -7.36 -8.72
C ASP A 89 -9.22 -6.99 -7.38
N TYR A 90 -8.43 -6.95 -6.32
CA TYR A 90 -8.90 -6.71 -4.97
C TYR A 90 -8.05 -5.67 -4.24
N LEU A 91 -8.72 -4.81 -3.46
CA LEU A 91 -8.11 -4.02 -2.40
C LEU A 91 -8.64 -4.56 -1.06
N ILE A 92 -7.76 -5.14 -0.27
CA ILE A 92 -8.08 -5.67 1.06
C ILE A 92 -7.70 -4.62 2.09
N VAL A 93 -8.67 -4.18 2.90
CA VAL A 93 -8.48 -3.16 3.93
C VAL A 93 -8.56 -3.80 5.30
N HIS A 94 -7.42 -3.80 6.01
CA HIS A 94 -7.31 -4.32 7.37
C HIS A 94 -7.65 -3.26 8.41
N HIS A 95 -7.20 -2.01 8.18
CA HIS A 95 -7.38 -0.88 9.06
C HIS A 95 -7.91 0.35 8.34
N MET A 96 -8.64 1.20 9.08
CA MET A 96 -9.11 2.50 8.59
C MET A 96 -8.29 3.68 9.12
N GLU A 97 -7.17 3.42 9.79
CA GLU A 97 -6.21 4.44 10.16
C GLU A 97 -5.56 5.05 8.91
N PRO A 98 -5.22 6.36 8.92
CA PRO A 98 -4.75 7.06 7.73
C PRO A 98 -3.55 6.42 7.04
N ASP A 99 -2.64 5.84 7.80
CA ASP A 99 -1.44 5.15 7.33
C ASP A 99 -1.72 3.81 6.61
N HIS A 100 -2.96 3.31 6.69
CA HIS A 100 -3.44 2.13 5.95
C HIS A 100 -4.49 2.46 4.90
N SER A 101 -5.19 3.57 5.02
CA SER A 101 -6.43 3.83 4.28
C SER A 101 -6.42 5.06 3.39
N ALA A 102 -5.46 5.98 3.52
CA ALA A 102 -5.53 7.29 2.89
C ALA A 102 -5.64 7.27 1.36
N LEU A 103 -5.21 6.20 0.70
CA LEU A 103 -5.25 6.07 -0.76
C LEU A 103 -6.32 5.11 -1.27
N ILE A 104 -7.25 4.62 -0.43
CA ILE A 104 -8.34 3.74 -0.84
C ILE A 104 -9.12 4.34 -2.01
N LYS A 105 -9.54 5.61 -1.89
CA LYS A 105 -10.29 6.28 -2.96
C LYS A 105 -9.49 6.35 -4.25
N TRP A 106 -8.19 6.68 -4.17
CA TRP A 106 -7.34 6.73 -5.35
C TRP A 106 -7.25 5.37 -6.06
N VAL A 107 -7.09 4.26 -5.32
CA VAL A 107 -7.06 2.90 -5.89
C VAL A 107 -8.37 2.58 -6.61
N LEU A 108 -9.50 2.91 -6.01
CA LEU A 108 -10.83 2.61 -6.56
C LEU A 108 -11.17 3.48 -7.78
N ASP A 109 -10.64 4.70 -7.85
CA ASP A 109 -10.79 5.61 -8.98
C ASP A 109 -9.88 5.19 -10.15
N GLU A 110 -8.62 4.82 -9.84
CA GLU A 110 -7.63 4.40 -10.85
C GLU A 110 -8.03 3.08 -11.54
N TRP A 111 -8.61 2.16 -10.76
CA TRP A 111 -9.06 0.86 -11.28
C TRP A 111 -10.53 0.60 -10.94
N PRO A 112 -11.47 1.07 -11.78
CA PRO A 112 -12.90 0.93 -11.50
C PRO A 112 -13.41 -0.52 -11.37
N SER A 113 -12.63 -1.51 -11.82
CA SER A 113 -12.95 -2.94 -11.68
C SER A 113 -12.52 -3.56 -10.37
N VAL A 114 -11.70 -2.86 -9.57
CA VAL A 114 -11.21 -3.35 -8.27
C VAL A 114 -12.38 -3.51 -7.30
N LYS A 115 -12.40 -4.65 -6.61
CA LYS A 115 -13.34 -4.91 -5.51
C LYS A 115 -12.68 -4.61 -4.18
N LEU A 116 -13.37 -3.83 -3.36
CA LEU A 116 -12.98 -3.54 -1.98
C LEU A 116 -13.39 -4.70 -1.08
N VAL A 117 -12.42 -5.28 -0.39
CA VAL A 117 -12.62 -6.35 0.60
C VAL A 117 -12.37 -5.77 1.99
N ALA A 118 -13.39 -5.70 2.82
CA ALA A 118 -13.30 -5.10 4.14
C ALA A 118 -14.37 -5.63 5.10
N THR A 119 -14.18 -5.41 6.39
CA THR A 119 -15.22 -5.71 7.39
C THR A 119 -16.39 -4.74 7.28
N SER A 120 -17.56 -5.14 7.78
CA SER A 120 -18.75 -4.27 7.82
C SER A 120 -18.48 -2.96 8.55
N LYS A 121 -17.66 -2.98 9.59
CA LYS A 121 -17.28 -1.79 10.35
C LYS A 121 -16.42 -0.84 9.52
N ALA A 122 -15.41 -1.35 8.81
CA ALA A 122 -14.58 -0.54 7.93
C ALA A 122 -15.41 0.12 6.82
N ILE A 123 -16.33 -0.63 6.20
CA ILE A 123 -17.22 -0.10 5.15
C ILE A 123 -18.11 1.04 5.69
N GLN A 124 -18.65 0.91 6.91
CA GLN A 124 -19.43 1.96 7.54
C GLN A 124 -18.63 3.23 7.86
N MET A 125 -17.31 3.10 8.03
CA MET A 125 -16.42 4.23 8.30
C MET A 125 -16.02 5.00 7.05
N LEU A 126 -16.00 4.38 5.87
CA LEU A 126 -15.53 4.98 4.61
C LEU A 126 -16.13 6.36 4.32
N PRO A 127 -17.44 6.62 4.48
CA PRO A 127 -18.03 7.94 4.21
C PRO A 127 -17.49 9.06 5.11
N ASN A 128 -16.92 8.72 6.28
CA ASN A 128 -16.31 9.69 7.18
C ASN A 128 -14.91 10.15 6.72
N PHE A 129 -14.26 9.36 5.87
CA PHE A 129 -12.93 9.62 5.35
C PHE A 129 -12.94 10.11 3.91
N PHE A 130 -13.93 9.68 3.12
CA PHE A 130 -13.98 9.94 1.69
C PHE A 130 -15.37 10.47 1.30
N GLU A 131 -15.42 11.75 1.01
CA GLU A 131 -16.59 12.34 0.36
C GLU A 131 -16.69 11.79 -1.07
N ASP A 132 -17.89 11.57 -1.55
CA ASP A 132 -18.18 11.11 -2.94
C ASP A 132 -17.56 9.75 -3.33
N LEU A 133 -17.29 8.86 -2.37
CA LEU A 133 -16.85 7.51 -2.68
C LEU A 133 -18.03 6.65 -3.14
N CYS A 134 -18.07 6.33 -4.43
CA CYS A 134 -19.05 5.43 -5.00
C CYS A 134 -18.49 4.00 -5.01
N LEU A 135 -19.12 3.12 -4.25
CA LEU A 135 -18.70 1.71 -4.15
C LEU A 135 -19.49 0.78 -5.06
N ASP A 136 -20.75 1.16 -5.38
CA ASP A 136 -21.68 0.33 -6.17
C ASP A 136 -21.66 -1.14 -5.69
N ASP A 137 -21.56 -2.09 -6.64
CA ASP A 137 -21.46 -3.52 -6.36
C ASP A 137 -20.01 -4.01 -6.13
N ARG A 138 -19.09 -3.09 -5.83
CA ARG A 138 -17.64 -3.39 -5.70
C ARG A 138 -17.20 -3.80 -4.29
N VAL A 139 -18.11 -4.07 -3.38
CA VAL A 139 -17.80 -4.42 -2.00
C VAL A 139 -17.95 -5.91 -1.77
N ILE A 140 -16.90 -6.52 -1.20
CA ILE A 140 -16.93 -7.87 -0.63
C ILE A 140 -16.78 -7.72 0.88
N MET A 141 -17.88 -7.95 1.58
CA MET A 141 -17.89 -7.85 3.04
C MET A 141 -17.39 -9.14 3.66
N VAL A 142 -16.41 -9.02 4.57
CA VAL A 142 -15.90 -10.13 5.38
C VAL A 142 -16.29 -9.94 6.85
N LYS A 143 -16.28 -11.05 7.62
CA LYS A 143 -16.62 -11.08 9.05
C LYS A 143 -15.39 -10.88 9.90
#